data_6a8f350d626b6c4aae3d0728045de323
#
_entry.id   6a8f350d626b6c4aae3d0728045de323
#
_cell.length_a   1.000
_cell.length_b   1.000
_cell.length_c   1.000
_cell.angle_alpha   90.00
_cell.angle_beta   90.00
_cell.angle_gamma   90.00
#
_symmetry.space_group_name_H-M   'P 1'
#
loop_
_entity.id
_entity.type
_entity.pdbx_description
1 polymer ?
#
loop_
_entity_poly.entity_id
_entity_poly.type
_entity_poly.pdbx_seq_one_letter_code
_entity_poly.pdbx_strand_id
1 'polypeptide(L)'
;MAVERYGAVRTAPVENDSIAALSPVIHQFVDKNSHLMTDQLNSYSSIGLNFASHQSVNHGNKEYVRGQVHNNTAESFSALVERAKQGVFHFWSKDHLKRYLHELEFRWNHREPKIKKTKKGNLKLVMVPMPVISMLRSLLSSASGKQIRRSANGGIICLNSA
;
A
#
# COMPACT_ATOMS: atom_id res chain seq x y z
N MET A 1 1.02 -1.22 6.12
CA MET A 1 0.86 -0.39 4.90
C MET A 1 0.34 0.98 5.24
N ALA A 2 0.71 1.98 4.45
CA ALA A 2 0.12 3.32 4.46
C ALA A 2 -0.50 3.59 3.09
N VAL A 3 -1.69 4.16 3.04
CA VAL A 3 -2.44 4.42 1.81
C VAL A 3 -2.91 5.87 1.82
N GLU A 4 -2.49 6.62 0.83
CA GLU A 4 -3.01 7.96 0.60
C GLU A 4 -4.40 7.87 -0.05
N ARG A 5 -5.32 8.73 0.38
CA ARG A 5 -6.67 8.76 -0.17
C ARG A 5 -6.63 9.19 -1.65
N TYR A 6 -7.10 8.33 -2.54
CA TYR A 6 -7.00 8.48 -4.01
C TYR A 6 -5.57 8.52 -4.56
N GLY A 7 -4.58 8.23 -3.73
CA GLY A 7 -3.17 8.31 -4.06
C GLY A 7 -2.45 6.97 -3.96
N ALA A 8 -1.17 7.08 -3.60
CA ALA A 8 -0.25 5.96 -3.55
C ALA A 8 -0.45 5.08 -2.31
N VAL A 9 -0.04 3.82 -2.45
CA VAL A 9 0.17 2.91 -1.32
C VAL A 9 1.66 2.71 -1.11
N ARG A 10 2.05 2.55 0.15
CA ARG A 10 3.39 2.12 0.58
C ARG A 10 3.27 0.93 1.51
N THR A 11 4.10 -0.07 1.28
CA THR A 11 4.07 -1.30 2.06
C THR A 11 5.45 -1.63 2.62
N ALA A 12 5.46 -2.18 3.83
CA ALA A 12 6.63 -2.81 4.40
C ALA A 12 6.19 -3.99 5.27
N PRO A 13 6.92 -5.11 5.25
CA PRO A 13 6.75 -6.14 6.25
C PRO A 13 7.23 -5.61 7.61
N VAL A 14 6.49 -5.95 8.65
CA VAL A 14 6.84 -5.69 10.05
C VAL A 14 6.77 -7.02 10.82
N GLU A 15 7.53 -7.14 11.89
CA GLU A 15 7.54 -8.40 12.64
C GLU A 15 6.31 -8.58 13.53
N ASN A 16 5.77 -7.48 14.03
CA ASN A 16 4.60 -7.45 14.89
C ASN A 16 3.91 -6.08 14.83
N ASP A 17 2.83 -5.92 15.58
CA ASP A 17 1.99 -4.72 15.66
C ASP A 17 2.34 -3.79 16.83
N SER A 18 3.53 -3.95 17.43
CA SER A 18 4.01 -3.08 18.51
C SER A 18 4.34 -1.68 17.99
N ILE A 19 4.30 -0.69 18.90
CA ILE A 19 4.69 0.70 18.60
C ILE A 19 6.14 0.74 18.08
N ALA A 20 7.04 -0.04 18.66
CA ALA A 20 8.44 -0.08 18.26
C ALA A 20 8.65 -0.57 16.81
N ALA A 21 7.84 -1.53 16.36
CA ALA A 21 7.90 -2.06 15.00
C ALA A 21 7.18 -1.16 13.98
N LEU A 22 6.04 -0.58 14.36
CA LEU A 22 5.19 0.20 13.44
C LEU A 22 5.66 1.64 13.28
N SER A 23 6.11 2.31 14.36
CA SER A 23 6.42 3.74 14.36
C SER A 23 7.48 4.14 13.33
N PRO A 24 8.63 3.46 13.19
CA PRO A 24 9.64 3.81 12.19
C PRO A 24 9.10 3.72 10.77
N VAL A 25 8.30 2.68 10.48
CA VAL A 25 7.73 2.44 9.15
C VAL A 25 6.69 3.51 8.79
N ILE A 26 5.82 3.87 9.75
CA ILE A 26 4.81 4.90 9.52
C ILE A 26 5.47 6.26 9.29
N HIS A 27 6.46 6.63 10.11
CA HIS A 27 7.19 7.89 9.95
C HIS A 27 8.02 7.95 8.66
N GLN A 28 8.44 6.81 8.12
CA GLN A 28 9.12 6.75 6.82
C GLN A 28 8.16 7.04 5.66
N PHE A 29 6.89 6.64 5.77
CA PHE A 29 5.93 6.68 4.66
C PHE A 29 4.95 7.84 4.72
N VAL A 30 4.71 8.40 5.91
CA VAL A 30 3.67 9.39 6.14
C VAL A 30 4.29 10.68 6.66
N ASP A 31 4.00 11.79 5.99
CA ASP A 31 4.41 13.12 6.44
C ASP A 31 3.72 13.47 7.77
N LYS A 32 4.48 14.10 8.68
CA LYS A 32 3.99 14.51 10.01
C LYS A 32 2.83 15.51 9.98
N ASN A 33 2.72 16.27 8.90
CA ASN A 33 1.62 17.21 8.68
C ASN A 33 0.35 16.55 8.13
N SER A 34 0.35 15.21 7.98
CA SER A 34 -0.80 14.47 7.48
C SER A 34 -1.84 14.21 8.57
N HIS A 35 -3.10 14.09 8.15
CA HIS A 35 -4.19 13.59 8.98
C HIS A 35 -4.22 12.06 8.91
N LEU A 36 -3.81 11.39 9.98
CA LEU A 36 -3.75 9.94 10.05
C LEU A 36 -5.13 9.35 10.38
N MET A 37 -5.57 8.38 9.60
CA MET A 37 -6.81 7.63 9.84
C MET A 37 -6.49 6.15 9.94
N THR A 38 -6.90 5.50 11.02
CA THR A 38 -6.57 4.10 11.31
C THR A 38 -7.79 3.32 11.80
N ASP A 39 -7.60 2.03 11.99
CA ASP A 39 -8.46 1.23 12.86
C ASP A 39 -8.15 1.48 14.34
N GLN A 40 -8.72 0.67 15.24
CA GLN A 40 -8.61 0.81 16.69
C GLN A 40 -7.39 0.13 17.32
N LEU A 41 -6.38 -0.28 16.55
CA LEU A 41 -5.19 -0.86 17.15
C LEU A 41 -4.54 0.16 18.12
N ASN A 42 -4.33 -0.28 19.38
CA ASN A 42 -3.82 0.60 20.45
C ASN A 42 -2.49 1.28 20.10
N SER A 43 -1.62 0.60 19.37
CA SER A 43 -0.34 1.15 18.92
C SER A 43 -0.50 2.43 18.09
N TYR A 44 -1.58 2.55 17.31
CA TYR A 44 -1.83 3.74 16.50
C TYR A 44 -2.21 4.97 17.32
N SER A 45 -2.82 4.80 18.49
CA SER A 45 -3.16 5.93 19.36
C SER A 45 -1.91 6.71 19.80
N SER A 46 -0.85 5.99 20.19
CA SER A 46 0.42 6.60 20.59
C SER A 46 1.19 7.18 19.40
N ILE A 47 1.23 6.46 18.27
CA ILE A 47 1.91 6.92 17.05
C ILE A 47 1.22 8.15 16.47
N GLY A 48 -0.10 8.18 16.50
CA GLY A 48 -0.94 9.25 15.96
C GLY A 48 -0.70 10.62 16.58
N LEU A 49 -0.19 10.69 17.81
CA LEU A 49 0.15 11.94 18.47
C LEU A 49 1.28 12.74 17.77
N ASN A 50 2.03 12.07 16.90
CA ASN A 50 3.12 12.70 16.15
C ASN A 50 2.67 13.30 14.80
N PHE A 51 1.38 13.26 14.48
CA PHE A 51 0.82 13.75 13.21
C PHE A 51 -0.11 14.94 13.43
N ALA A 52 -0.44 15.67 12.38
CA ALA A 52 -1.32 16.84 12.45
C ALA A 52 -2.68 16.51 13.10
N SER A 53 -3.21 15.34 12.84
CA SER A 53 -4.33 14.76 13.60
C SER A 53 -4.37 13.24 13.43
N HIS A 54 -4.95 12.55 14.41
CA HIS A 54 -5.22 11.13 14.35
C HIS A 54 -6.69 10.86 14.69
N GLN A 55 -7.33 10.08 13.85
CA GLN A 55 -8.70 9.62 14.08
C GLN A 55 -8.82 8.14 13.72
N SER A 56 -9.58 7.39 14.50
CA SER A 56 -9.81 5.97 14.29
C SER A 56 -11.29 5.65 14.10
N VAL A 57 -11.60 4.61 13.34
CA VAL A 57 -12.93 4.02 13.21
C VAL A 57 -13.05 2.74 14.02
N ASN A 58 -14.21 2.52 14.63
CA ASN A 58 -14.46 1.36 15.47
C ASN A 58 -15.28 0.30 14.74
N HIS A 59 -14.60 -0.64 14.09
CA HIS A 59 -15.24 -1.78 13.43
C HIS A 59 -16.02 -2.69 14.40
N GLY A 60 -15.57 -2.81 15.65
CA GLY A 60 -16.26 -3.57 16.70
C GLY A 60 -17.66 -3.04 16.98
N ASN A 61 -17.86 -1.74 16.89
CA ASN A 61 -19.15 -1.07 17.03
C ASN A 61 -19.89 -0.87 15.68
N LYS A 62 -19.44 -1.56 14.61
CA LYS A 62 -19.97 -1.41 13.24
C LYS A 62 -19.85 0.01 12.67
N GLU A 63 -18.94 0.81 13.20
CA GLU A 63 -18.62 2.13 12.69
C GLU A 63 -17.55 2.00 11.59
N TYR A 64 -17.97 2.07 10.34
CA TYR A 64 -17.07 1.98 9.16
C TYR A 64 -16.72 3.34 8.58
N VAL A 65 -17.55 4.34 8.82
CA VAL A 65 -17.42 5.70 8.32
C VAL A 65 -18.02 6.70 9.31
N ARG A 66 -17.25 7.73 9.64
CA ARG A 66 -17.71 8.86 10.43
C ARG A 66 -17.32 10.16 9.72
N GLY A 67 -18.24 10.67 8.87
CA GLY A 67 -17.96 11.81 8.00
C GLY A 67 -16.84 11.51 7.01
N GLN A 68 -15.72 12.20 7.15
CA GLN A 68 -14.52 11.98 6.32
C GLN A 68 -13.58 10.90 6.90
N VAL A 69 -13.84 10.41 8.10
CA VAL A 69 -13.00 9.39 8.74
C VAL A 69 -13.44 8.01 8.30
N HIS A 70 -12.58 7.34 7.55
CA HIS A 70 -12.79 5.96 7.12
C HIS A 70 -11.48 5.30 6.69
N ASN A 71 -11.43 3.99 6.77
CA ASN A 71 -10.27 3.17 6.39
C ASN A 71 -10.49 2.38 5.08
N ASN A 72 -11.56 2.67 4.34
CA ASN A 72 -12.02 1.90 3.18
C ASN A 72 -10.95 1.69 2.09
N THR A 73 -10.06 2.69 1.86
CA THR A 73 -9.02 2.58 0.86
C THR A 73 -7.94 1.58 1.26
N ALA A 74 -7.54 1.59 2.54
CA ALA A 74 -6.60 0.61 3.09
C ALA A 74 -7.21 -0.79 3.09
N GLU A 75 -8.47 -0.94 3.48
CA GLU A 75 -9.20 -2.21 3.42
C GLU A 75 -9.31 -2.76 2.00
N SER A 76 -9.53 -1.88 1.01
CA SER A 76 -9.57 -2.28 -0.40
C SER A 76 -8.22 -2.81 -0.88
N PHE A 77 -7.11 -2.23 -0.42
CA PHE A 77 -5.78 -2.74 -0.72
C PHE A 77 -5.51 -4.05 0.03
N SER A 78 -5.87 -4.17 1.31
CA SER A 78 -5.78 -5.43 2.07
C SER A 78 -6.52 -6.57 1.38
N ALA A 79 -7.74 -6.31 0.91
CA ALA A 79 -8.51 -7.30 0.16
C ALA A 79 -7.84 -7.69 -1.19
N LEU A 80 -7.11 -6.76 -1.83
CA LEU A 80 -6.29 -7.08 -3.01
C LEU A 80 -5.15 -8.01 -2.64
N VAL A 81 -4.43 -7.73 -1.54
CA VAL A 81 -3.33 -8.55 -1.02
C VAL A 81 -3.80 -9.97 -0.72
N GLU A 82 -4.93 -10.12 -0.02
CA GLU A 82 -5.49 -11.45 0.29
C GLU A 82 -5.90 -12.22 -0.96
N ARG A 83 -6.56 -11.59 -1.94
CA ARG A 83 -6.90 -12.23 -3.21
C ARG A 83 -5.66 -12.65 -4.00
N ALA A 84 -4.61 -11.84 -4.01
CA ALA A 84 -3.36 -12.17 -4.69
C ALA A 84 -2.67 -13.37 -4.02
N LYS A 85 -2.67 -13.43 -2.69
CA LYS A 85 -2.14 -14.56 -1.93
C LYS A 85 -2.85 -15.86 -2.29
N GLN A 86 -4.18 -15.84 -2.32
CA GLN A 86 -4.99 -17.04 -2.57
C GLN A 86 -5.00 -17.47 -4.04
N GLY A 87 -5.10 -16.51 -4.96
CA GLY A 87 -5.39 -16.79 -6.37
C GLY A 87 -4.20 -16.67 -7.32
N VAL A 88 -3.13 -15.99 -6.94
CA VAL A 88 -1.97 -15.73 -7.82
C VAL A 88 -0.70 -16.38 -7.29
N PHE A 89 -0.38 -16.11 -6.05
CA PHE A 89 0.92 -16.54 -5.48
C PHE A 89 0.83 -17.86 -4.72
N HIS A 90 -0.37 -18.28 -4.26
CA HIS A 90 -0.66 -19.49 -3.48
C HIS A 90 0.15 -19.64 -2.19
N PHE A 91 1.44 -19.30 -2.23
CA PHE A 91 2.36 -19.37 -1.11
C PHE A 91 3.25 -18.11 -1.08
N TRP A 92 3.39 -17.52 0.11
CA TRP A 92 4.30 -16.40 0.34
C TRP A 92 5.38 -16.81 1.33
N SER A 93 6.63 -16.79 0.90
CA SER A 93 7.74 -16.94 1.82
C SER A 93 8.03 -15.63 2.54
N LYS A 94 8.43 -15.72 3.79
CA LYS A 94 8.83 -14.55 4.60
C LYS A 94 9.95 -13.75 3.92
N ASP A 95 10.95 -14.44 3.38
CA ASP A 95 12.12 -13.83 2.74
C ASP A 95 11.79 -13.05 1.47
N HIS A 96 10.70 -13.40 0.79
CA HIS A 96 10.27 -12.77 -0.45
C HIS A 96 9.01 -11.91 -0.30
N LEU A 97 8.45 -11.80 0.91
CA LEU A 97 7.23 -11.06 1.17
C LEU A 97 7.29 -9.63 0.63
N LYS A 98 8.41 -8.95 0.85
CA LYS A 98 8.63 -7.58 0.35
C LYS A 98 8.47 -7.48 -1.18
N ARG A 99 8.90 -8.49 -1.94
CA ARG A 99 8.79 -8.49 -3.41
C ARG A 99 7.35 -8.61 -3.88
N TYR A 100 6.56 -9.50 -3.27
CA TYR A 100 5.14 -9.64 -3.57
C TYR A 100 4.35 -8.36 -3.24
N LEU A 101 4.64 -7.77 -2.08
CA LEU A 101 4.01 -6.51 -1.68
C LEU A 101 4.37 -5.37 -2.65
N HIS A 102 5.63 -5.26 -3.08
CA HIS A 102 6.07 -4.24 -4.05
C HIS A 102 5.41 -4.43 -5.43
N GLU A 103 5.16 -5.67 -5.88
CA GLU A 103 4.43 -5.90 -7.12
C GLU A 103 2.99 -5.38 -7.02
N LEU A 104 2.29 -5.70 -5.92
CA LEU A 104 0.93 -5.21 -5.68
C LEU A 104 0.88 -3.68 -5.50
N GLU A 105 1.87 -3.12 -4.80
CA GLU A 105 2.06 -1.69 -4.65
C GLU A 105 2.26 -1.01 -6.01
N PHE A 106 3.12 -1.57 -6.86
CA PHE A 106 3.34 -1.06 -8.22
C PHE A 106 2.04 -1.04 -9.01
N ARG A 107 1.28 -2.14 -9.06
CA ARG A 107 0.00 -2.23 -9.77
C ARG A 107 -1.04 -1.25 -9.23
N TRP A 108 -1.09 -1.07 -7.92
CA TRP A 108 -2.00 -0.12 -7.27
C TRP A 108 -1.64 1.32 -7.62
N ASN A 109 -0.37 1.67 -7.59
CA ASN A 109 0.12 3.02 -7.84
C ASN A 109 0.07 3.41 -9.33
N HIS A 110 -0.02 2.43 -10.24
CA HIS A 110 -0.18 2.65 -11.68
C HIS A 110 -1.65 2.57 -12.11
N ARG A 111 -2.50 3.34 -11.42
CA ARG A 111 -3.91 3.54 -11.77
C ARG A 111 -4.17 5.02 -12.00
N GLU A 112 -5.12 5.30 -12.87
CA GLU A 112 -5.56 6.66 -13.19
C GLU A 112 -7.03 6.86 -12.85
N PRO A 113 -7.46 8.07 -12.44
CA PRO A 113 -8.84 8.36 -12.17
C PRO A 113 -9.65 8.40 -13.47
N LYS A 114 -10.79 7.73 -13.49
CA LYS A 114 -11.78 7.81 -14.60
C LYS A 114 -13.18 8.00 -14.05
N ILE A 115 -13.96 8.82 -14.72
CA ILE A 115 -15.38 8.99 -14.40
C ILE A 115 -16.15 7.87 -15.10
N LYS A 116 -16.87 7.06 -14.32
CA LYS A 116 -17.77 6.03 -14.84
C LYS A 116 -19.20 6.30 -14.43
N LYS A 117 -20.14 6.04 -15.34
CA LYS A 117 -21.57 6.09 -15.05
C LYS A 117 -21.98 4.77 -14.36
N THR A 118 -22.62 4.87 -13.22
CA THR A 118 -23.16 3.70 -12.51
C THR A 118 -24.42 3.18 -13.21
N LYS A 119 -24.86 1.96 -12.87
CA LYS A 119 -26.13 1.40 -13.37
C LYS A 119 -27.35 2.29 -13.05
N LYS A 120 -27.27 3.08 -11.98
CA LYS A 120 -28.33 4.04 -11.57
C LYS A 120 -28.20 5.41 -12.24
N GLY A 121 -27.25 5.57 -13.19
CA GLY A 121 -27.05 6.83 -13.92
C GLY A 121 -26.12 7.85 -13.25
N ASN A 122 -25.72 7.65 -12.00
CA ASN A 122 -24.85 8.58 -11.27
C ASN A 122 -23.40 8.49 -11.77
N LEU A 123 -22.70 9.62 -11.79
CA LEU A 123 -21.27 9.66 -12.09
C LEU A 123 -20.47 9.29 -10.84
N LYS A 124 -19.48 8.42 -11.02
CA LYS A 124 -18.57 8.00 -9.96
C LYS A 124 -17.13 8.04 -10.45
N LEU A 125 -16.26 8.65 -9.64
CA LEU A 125 -14.81 8.57 -9.84
C LEU A 125 -14.34 7.16 -9.45
N VAL A 126 -13.61 6.49 -10.34
CA VAL A 126 -13.03 5.17 -10.10
C VAL A 126 -11.56 5.17 -10.55
N MET A 127 -10.72 4.47 -9.81
CA MET A 127 -9.33 4.25 -10.19
C MET A 127 -9.26 3.04 -11.12
N VAL A 128 -8.73 3.21 -12.31
CA VAL A 128 -8.55 2.13 -13.30
C VAL A 128 -7.06 1.93 -13.61
N PRO A 129 -6.62 0.71 -13.97
CA PRO A 129 -5.24 0.50 -14.38
C PRO A 129 -4.86 1.40 -15.54
N MET A 130 -3.65 1.95 -15.51
CA MET A 130 -3.06 2.63 -16.67
C MET A 130 -2.89 1.66 -17.84
N PRO A 131 -2.78 2.17 -19.08
CA PRO A 131 -2.44 1.35 -20.24
C PRO A 131 -1.16 0.54 -20.00
N VAL A 132 -1.13 -0.73 -20.44
CA VAL A 132 0.01 -1.64 -20.24
C VAL A 132 1.33 -1.04 -20.73
N ILE A 133 1.29 -0.35 -21.87
CA ILE A 133 2.50 0.30 -22.43
C ILE A 133 3.08 1.38 -21.48
N SER A 134 2.22 2.14 -20.79
CA SER A 134 2.65 3.14 -19.81
C SER A 134 3.27 2.48 -18.57
N MET A 135 2.71 1.36 -18.11
CA MET A 135 3.25 0.58 -17.01
C MET A 135 4.61 -0.04 -17.38
N LEU A 136 4.75 -0.59 -18.59
CA LEU A 136 6.02 -1.12 -19.10
C LEU A 136 7.09 -0.04 -19.22
N ARG A 137 6.76 1.13 -19.72
CA ARG A 137 7.70 2.27 -19.75
C ARG A 137 8.18 2.65 -18.36
N SER A 138 7.29 2.71 -17.38
CA SER A 138 7.64 3.00 -15.99
C SER A 138 8.58 1.93 -15.41
N LEU A 139 8.32 0.65 -15.66
CA LEU A 139 9.19 -0.45 -15.23
C LEU A 139 10.58 -0.35 -15.88
N LEU A 140 10.65 -0.16 -17.19
CA LEU A 140 11.91 -0.09 -17.92
C LEU A 140 12.75 1.12 -17.48
N SER A 141 12.13 2.28 -17.30
CA SER A 141 12.84 3.48 -16.79
C SER A 141 13.38 3.26 -15.37
N SER A 142 12.65 2.54 -14.53
CA SER A 142 13.08 2.20 -13.16
C SER A 142 14.18 1.15 -13.14
N ALA A 143 14.29 0.33 -14.19
CA ALA A 143 15.32 -0.71 -14.33
C ALA A 143 16.61 -0.18 -15.00
N SER A 144 16.56 0.98 -15.66
CA SER A 144 17.72 1.60 -16.29
C SER A 144 18.84 1.81 -15.27
N GLY A 145 20.05 1.41 -15.62
CA GLY A 145 21.21 1.50 -14.74
C GLY A 145 21.27 0.46 -13.61
N LYS A 146 20.37 -0.55 -13.61
CA LYS A 146 20.34 -1.61 -12.60
C LYS A 146 20.68 -2.96 -13.25
N GLN A 147 21.55 -3.74 -12.59
CA GLN A 147 21.82 -5.10 -12.96
C GLN A 147 21.33 -6.06 -11.88
N ILE A 148 20.71 -7.15 -12.30
CA ILE A 148 20.34 -8.25 -11.41
C ILE A 148 21.32 -9.38 -11.67
N ARG A 149 22.08 -9.79 -10.65
CA ARG A 149 23.00 -10.94 -10.70
C ARG A 149 22.61 -11.97 -9.67
N ARG A 150 22.81 -13.23 -10.01
CA ARG A 150 22.71 -14.31 -9.05
C ARG A 150 23.99 -14.36 -8.23
N SER A 151 23.88 -14.36 -6.91
CA SER A 151 25.05 -14.57 -6.06
C SER A 151 25.50 -16.02 -6.10
N ALA A 152 26.77 -16.30 -5.73
CA ALA A 152 27.29 -17.64 -5.62
C ALA A 152 26.45 -18.54 -4.67
N ASN A 153 25.79 -17.95 -3.69
CA ASN A 153 24.95 -18.65 -2.72
C ASN A 153 23.45 -18.73 -3.14
N GLY A 154 23.16 -18.51 -4.42
CA GLY A 154 21.80 -18.63 -4.97
C GLY A 154 20.88 -17.41 -4.72
N GLY A 155 21.31 -16.41 -3.98
CA GLY A 155 20.55 -15.16 -3.78
C GLY A 155 20.57 -14.24 -5.02
N ILE A 156 19.72 -13.22 -5.01
CA ILE A 156 19.68 -12.20 -6.07
C ILE A 156 20.32 -10.92 -5.52
N ILE A 157 21.29 -10.38 -6.25
CA ILE A 157 21.94 -9.10 -5.94
C ILE A 157 21.51 -8.10 -7.00
N CYS A 158 20.98 -6.95 -6.56
CA CYS A 158 20.75 -5.80 -7.42
C CYS A 158 21.96 -4.88 -7.33
N LEU A 159 22.65 -4.67 -8.46
CA LEU A 159 23.77 -3.73 -8.57
C LEU A 159 23.27 -2.47 -9.27
N ASN A 160 23.59 -1.31 -8.73
CA ASN A 160 23.46 -0.07 -9.49
C ASN A 160 24.69 0.02 -10.41
N SER A 161 24.49 0.25 -11.70
CA SER A 161 25.60 0.62 -12.58
C SER A 161 26.09 2.00 -12.14
N ALA A 162 27.41 2.10 -11.98
CA ALA A 162 28.08 3.37 -11.71
C ALA A 162 27.86 4.36 -12.87
#